data_358db96411e07dc16f2302d29f8885bd
#
_entry.id   358db96411e07dc16f2302d29f8885bd
#
_cell.length_a   1.000
_cell.length_b   1.000
_cell.length_c   1.000
_cell.angle_alpha   90.00
_cell.angle_beta   90.00
_cell.angle_gamma   90.00
#
_symmetry.space_group_name_H-M   'P 1'
#
loop_
_entity.id
_entity.type
_entity.pdbx_description
1 polymer ?
#
loop_
_entity_poly.entity_id
_entity_poly.type
_entity_poly.pdbx_seq_one_letter_code
_entity_poly.pdbx_strand_id
1 'polypeptide(L)'
;MKRMPDFGFFTNLYTMGVNALAVNVGTEEEIRVQLEQLVVRKNKEELPEGKKLIENPELHLTAMYLMQEMHRNIGPEMPENVKELQEEMMAHYKKGTFIVGVQEDNQVPLLRQPDGSLYQPIFTDMIEFTRFAQGKKMKTAAIPADKIPEILIPDAKGVAINPFGVNVRLDITKANKQKPEDVK
;
A
#
# COMPACT_ATOMS: atom_id res chain seq x y z
N MET A 1 5.02 24.71 26.10
CA MET A 1 4.15 23.86 25.25
C MET A 1 4.48 24.14 23.79
N LYS A 2 5.13 23.21 23.07
CA LYS A 2 5.27 23.31 21.62
C LYS A 2 3.89 23.04 20.99
N ARG A 3 3.29 24.05 20.35
CA ARG A 3 2.05 23.86 19.60
C ARG A 3 2.35 22.95 18.42
N MET A 4 1.59 21.86 18.29
CA MET A 4 1.59 21.08 17.05
C MET A 4 1.12 21.99 15.90
N PRO A 5 1.75 21.91 14.73
CA PRO A 5 1.29 22.63 13.56
C PRO A 5 -0.15 22.20 13.23
N ASP A 6 -1.00 23.17 12.92
CA ASP A 6 -2.36 22.93 12.46
C ASP A 6 -2.34 22.19 11.11
N PHE A 7 -3.28 21.29 10.88
CA PHE A 7 -3.46 20.63 9.58
C PHE A 7 -3.59 21.61 8.41
N GLY A 8 -4.14 22.80 8.64
CA GLY A 8 -4.18 23.90 7.68
C GLY A 8 -2.78 24.33 7.21
N PHE A 9 -1.79 24.25 8.06
CA PHE A 9 -0.41 24.57 7.70
C PHE A 9 0.14 23.62 6.63
N PHE A 10 -0.06 22.32 6.78
CA PHE A 10 0.39 21.33 5.80
C PHE A 10 -0.35 21.44 4.46
N THR A 11 -1.65 21.73 4.51
CA THR A 11 -2.46 22.00 3.31
C THR A 11 -1.93 23.20 2.54
N ASN A 12 -1.58 24.29 3.22
CA ASN A 12 -1.01 25.46 2.59
C ASN A 12 0.34 25.17 1.94
N LEU A 13 1.23 24.46 2.63
CA LEU A 13 2.52 24.05 2.05
C LEU A 13 2.35 23.19 0.79
N TYR A 14 1.41 22.25 0.82
CA TYR A 14 1.11 21.41 -0.34
C TYR A 14 0.58 22.21 -1.53
N THR A 15 -0.32 23.16 -1.30
CA THR A 15 -0.83 24.06 -2.36
C THR A 15 0.24 25.00 -2.93
N MET A 16 1.28 25.30 -2.15
CA MET A 16 2.46 26.06 -2.59
C MET A 16 3.48 25.20 -3.37
N GLY A 17 3.18 23.92 -3.61
CA GLY A 17 4.05 23.02 -4.37
C GLY A 17 5.14 22.31 -3.55
N VAL A 18 5.08 22.39 -2.22
CA VAL A 18 5.99 21.62 -1.36
C VAL A 18 5.49 20.17 -1.31
N ASN A 19 6.33 19.21 -1.72
CA ASN A 19 5.94 17.82 -1.85
C ASN A 19 6.30 16.98 -0.62
N ALA A 20 7.34 17.37 0.14
CA ALA A 20 7.80 16.62 1.31
C ALA A 20 8.33 17.55 2.40
N LEU A 21 8.29 17.08 3.63
CA LEU A 21 8.94 17.68 4.78
C LEU A 21 10.03 16.73 5.29
N ALA A 22 11.18 17.30 5.64
CA ALA A 22 12.20 16.58 6.38
C ALA A 22 12.26 17.16 7.81
N VAL A 23 12.24 16.27 8.80
CA VAL A 23 12.33 16.61 10.21
C VAL A 23 13.65 16.05 10.72
N ASN A 24 14.34 16.79 11.61
CA ASN A 24 15.65 16.42 12.17
C ASN A 24 16.72 16.16 11.09
N VAL A 25 16.77 17.01 10.08
CA VAL A 25 17.68 16.88 8.93
C VAL A 25 19.14 16.77 9.39
N GLY A 26 19.83 15.73 8.87
CA GLY A 26 21.24 15.48 9.19
C GLY A 26 21.50 14.81 10.54
N THR A 27 20.47 14.31 11.21
CA THR A 27 20.59 13.50 12.43
C THR A 27 20.20 12.04 12.15
N GLU A 28 20.51 11.14 13.09
CA GLU A 28 20.07 9.74 13.05
C GLU A 28 18.54 9.60 13.11
N GLU A 29 17.85 10.64 13.59
CA GLU A 29 16.38 10.70 13.70
C GLU A 29 15.75 11.47 12.52
N GLU A 30 16.42 11.58 11.37
CA GLU A 30 15.85 12.23 10.20
C GLU A 30 14.63 11.45 9.69
N ILE A 31 13.49 12.12 9.64
CA ILE A 31 12.24 11.61 9.08
C ILE A 31 11.85 12.46 7.87
N ARG A 32 11.55 11.82 6.75
CA ARG A 32 10.99 12.46 5.56
C ARG A 32 9.55 12.03 5.38
N VAL A 33 8.64 12.99 5.40
CA VAL A 33 7.20 12.77 5.27
C VAL A 33 6.72 13.46 4.00
N GLN A 34 6.02 12.72 3.15
CA GLN A 34 5.37 13.33 1.99
C GLN A 34 4.13 14.10 2.43
N LEU A 35 4.04 15.39 2.06
CA LEU A 35 2.93 16.27 2.46
C LEU A 35 1.57 15.77 1.97
N GLU A 36 1.53 15.10 0.84
CA GLU A 36 0.32 14.48 0.30
C GLU A 36 -0.37 13.55 1.31
N GLN A 37 0.38 12.93 2.21
CA GLN A 37 -0.13 12.01 3.23
C GLN A 37 -0.66 12.73 4.48
N LEU A 38 -0.19 13.96 4.71
CA LEU A 38 -0.59 14.78 5.86
C LEU A 38 -1.75 15.74 5.52
N VAL A 39 -2.03 15.93 4.23
CA VAL A 39 -3.09 16.83 3.79
C VAL A 39 -4.43 16.11 3.87
N VAL A 40 -5.29 16.52 4.79
CA VAL A 40 -6.68 16.07 4.83
C VAL A 40 -7.40 16.63 3.60
N ARG A 41 -7.66 15.78 2.62
CA ARG A 41 -8.45 16.18 1.45
C ARG A 41 -9.87 16.53 1.89
N LYS A 42 -10.27 17.78 1.70
CA LYS A 42 -11.64 18.24 1.98
C LYS A 42 -12.72 17.62 1.08
N ASN A 43 -12.33 16.91 0.03
CA ASN A 43 -13.25 16.26 -0.88
C ASN A 43 -13.47 14.80 -0.45
N LYS A 44 -14.20 14.61 0.66
CA LYS A 44 -15.15 13.51 0.66
C LYS A 44 -16.28 13.94 -0.28
N GLU A 45 -16.07 13.81 -1.59
CA GLU A 45 -17.20 13.68 -2.49
C GLU A 45 -18.04 12.56 -1.90
N GLU A 46 -19.30 12.86 -1.63
CA GLU A 46 -20.26 11.85 -1.15
C GLU A 46 -20.21 10.73 -2.18
N LEU A 47 -19.58 9.62 -1.79
CA LEU A 47 -19.51 8.45 -2.65
C LEU A 47 -20.96 8.05 -2.92
N PRO A 48 -21.30 7.69 -4.17
CA PRO A 48 -22.64 7.20 -4.51
C PRO A 48 -23.05 6.13 -3.50
N GLU A 49 -24.33 6.13 -3.08
CA GLU A 49 -24.86 5.17 -2.10
C GLU A 49 -24.38 3.75 -2.42
N GLY A 50 -23.74 3.10 -1.46
CA GLY A 50 -23.21 1.73 -1.58
C GLY A 50 -21.72 1.61 -1.92
N LYS A 51 -20.99 2.69 -2.22
CA LYS A 51 -19.53 2.64 -2.38
C LYS A 51 -18.82 3.00 -1.08
N LYS A 52 -18.09 2.05 -0.49
CA LYS A 52 -17.19 2.30 0.63
C LYS A 52 -15.89 2.91 0.14
N LEU A 53 -15.43 3.97 0.80
CA LEU A 53 -14.07 4.45 0.63
C LEU A 53 -13.11 3.37 1.16
N ILE A 54 -12.19 2.95 0.30
CA ILE A 54 -11.15 1.99 0.70
C ILE A 54 -9.92 2.79 1.08
N GLU A 55 -9.56 2.69 2.34
CA GLU A 55 -8.38 3.32 2.92
C GLU A 55 -7.76 2.35 3.94
N ASN A 56 -6.44 2.25 3.93
CA ASN A 56 -5.67 1.46 4.90
C ASN A 56 -4.53 2.33 5.47
N PRO A 57 -4.84 3.41 6.20
CA PRO A 57 -3.85 4.38 6.63
C PRO A 57 -2.83 3.78 7.61
N GLU A 58 -3.26 2.90 8.49
CA GLU A 58 -2.37 2.21 9.45
C GLU A 58 -1.38 1.32 8.73
N LEU A 59 -1.84 0.51 7.78
CA LEU A 59 -0.95 -0.32 6.96
C LEU A 59 0.05 0.53 6.18
N HIS A 60 -0.41 1.61 5.57
CA HIS A 60 0.45 2.50 4.77
C HIS A 60 1.54 3.12 5.65
N LEU A 61 1.17 3.62 6.83
CA LEU A 61 2.10 4.23 7.77
C LEU A 61 3.14 3.22 8.30
N THR A 62 2.69 2.04 8.76
CA THR A 62 3.59 0.99 9.26
C THR A 62 4.53 0.49 8.16
N ALA A 63 4.03 0.35 6.92
CA ALA A 63 4.86 -0.03 5.77
C ALA A 63 5.94 1.03 5.47
N MET A 64 5.61 2.32 5.58
CA MET A 64 6.60 3.40 5.43
C MET A 64 7.69 3.32 6.50
N TYR A 65 7.32 3.15 7.76
CA TYR A 65 8.30 3.03 8.85
C TYR A 65 9.18 1.81 8.66
N LEU A 66 8.59 0.67 8.31
CA LEU A 66 9.34 -0.55 8.00
C LEU A 66 10.39 -0.31 6.92
N MET A 67 10.01 0.31 5.80
CA MET A 67 10.93 0.60 4.71
C MET A 67 12.03 1.58 5.12
N GLN A 68 11.72 2.58 5.95
CA GLN A 68 12.72 3.51 6.49
C GLN A 68 13.73 2.79 7.38
N GLU A 69 13.27 1.96 8.30
CA GLU A 69 14.14 1.20 9.20
C GLU A 69 14.98 0.17 8.45
N MET A 70 14.43 -0.49 7.46
CA MET A 70 15.21 -1.40 6.59
C MET A 70 16.31 -0.67 5.82
N HIS A 71 16.09 0.57 5.39
CA HIS A 71 17.13 1.36 4.72
C HIS A 71 18.21 1.89 5.68
N ARG A 72 17.88 2.12 6.94
CA ARG A 72 18.85 2.53 7.97
C ARG A 72 19.75 1.39 8.40
N ASN A 73 19.20 0.18 8.44
CA ASN A 73 19.85 -1.00 9.00
C ASN A 73 20.37 -1.90 7.86
N ILE A 74 21.53 -1.58 7.28
CA ILE A 74 22.19 -2.36 6.23
C ILE A 74 23.12 -3.44 6.86
N GLY A 75 22.81 -3.94 8.03
CA GLY A 75 23.56 -4.98 8.72
C GLY A 75 23.14 -6.41 8.36
N PRO A 76 23.96 -7.42 8.70
CA PRO A 76 23.63 -8.83 8.42
C PRO A 76 22.49 -9.39 9.28
N GLU A 77 22.22 -8.75 10.42
CA GLU A 77 21.16 -9.15 11.36
C GLU A 77 19.99 -8.17 11.27
N MET A 78 18.77 -8.71 11.28
CA MET A 78 17.55 -7.90 11.31
C MET A 78 17.31 -7.40 12.73
N PRO A 79 17.28 -6.07 12.96
CA PRO A 79 16.99 -5.50 14.27
C PRO A 79 15.60 -5.90 14.79
N GLU A 80 15.44 -5.91 16.12
CA GLU A 80 14.17 -6.29 16.75
C GLU A 80 13.01 -5.37 16.34
N ASN A 81 13.25 -4.06 16.28
CA ASN A 81 12.27 -3.08 15.84
C ASN A 81 11.76 -3.32 14.41
N VAL A 82 12.61 -3.86 13.52
CA VAL A 82 12.20 -4.21 12.14
C VAL A 82 11.27 -5.42 12.14
N LYS A 83 11.53 -6.41 13.01
CA LYS A 83 10.65 -7.57 13.16
C LYS A 83 9.29 -7.16 13.72
N GLU A 84 9.26 -6.33 14.75
CA GLU A 84 8.02 -5.80 15.34
C GLU A 84 7.20 -5.04 14.28
N LEU A 85 7.82 -4.18 13.48
CA LEU A 85 7.16 -3.47 12.39
C LEU A 85 6.65 -4.41 11.30
N GLN A 86 7.36 -5.50 11.00
CA GLN A 86 6.87 -6.52 10.06
C GLN A 86 5.61 -7.23 10.58
N GLU A 87 5.61 -7.59 11.86
CA GLU A 87 4.46 -8.25 12.51
C GLU A 87 3.25 -7.31 12.54
N GLU A 88 3.46 -6.05 12.92
CA GLU A 88 2.41 -5.02 12.92
C GLU A 88 1.86 -4.79 11.51
N MET A 89 2.73 -4.62 10.52
CA MET A 89 2.33 -4.48 9.13
C MET A 89 1.49 -5.66 8.66
N MET A 90 1.87 -6.89 9.00
CA MET A 90 1.10 -8.09 8.66
C MET A 90 -0.24 -8.15 9.38
N ALA A 91 -0.33 -7.65 10.61
CA ALA A 91 -1.59 -7.55 11.34
C ALA A 91 -2.55 -6.55 10.66
N HIS A 92 -2.04 -5.40 10.22
CA HIS A 92 -2.83 -4.42 9.46
C HIS A 92 -3.22 -4.94 8.07
N TYR A 93 -2.30 -5.63 7.37
CA TYR A 93 -2.61 -6.27 6.09
C TYR A 93 -3.80 -7.22 6.20
N LYS A 94 -3.81 -8.12 7.19
CA LYS A 94 -4.88 -9.13 7.37
C LYS A 94 -6.26 -8.53 7.61
N LYS A 95 -6.33 -7.32 8.16
CA LYS A 95 -7.59 -6.59 8.41
C LYS A 95 -8.02 -5.71 7.23
N GLY A 96 -7.12 -5.50 6.27
CA GLY A 96 -7.29 -4.55 5.17
C GLY A 96 -8.26 -5.04 4.09
N THR A 97 -8.79 -4.07 3.35
CA THR A 97 -9.45 -4.27 2.04
C THR A 97 -8.66 -3.50 1.02
N PHE A 98 -8.32 -4.14 -0.10
CA PHE A 98 -7.43 -3.59 -1.10
C PHE A 98 -8.14 -3.33 -2.42
N ILE A 99 -7.66 -2.35 -3.16
CA ILE A 99 -8.07 -2.12 -4.53
C ILE A 99 -7.20 -3.00 -5.43
N VAL A 100 -7.85 -3.74 -6.32
CA VAL A 100 -7.21 -4.50 -7.39
C VAL A 100 -7.63 -3.90 -8.71
N GLY A 101 -6.66 -3.59 -9.57
CA GLY A 101 -6.90 -3.06 -10.91
C GLY A 101 -7.04 -4.19 -11.92
N VAL A 102 -8.04 -4.07 -12.82
CA VAL A 102 -8.26 -4.98 -13.93
C VAL A 102 -8.30 -4.18 -15.23
N GLN A 103 -7.52 -4.58 -16.23
CA GLN A 103 -7.46 -3.92 -17.53
C GLN A 103 -8.76 -4.14 -18.32
N GLU A 104 -8.95 -3.41 -19.42
CA GLU A 104 -10.17 -3.50 -20.23
C GLU A 104 -10.38 -4.90 -20.85
N ASP A 105 -9.30 -5.63 -21.10
CA ASP A 105 -9.27 -7.02 -21.57
C ASP A 105 -9.49 -8.07 -20.47
N ASN A 106 -9.88 -7.63 -19.25
CA ASN A 106 -10.02 -8.41 -18.03
C ASN A 106 -8.72 -9.06 -17.52
N GLN A 107 -7.56 -8.60 -17.95
CA GLN A 107 -6.28 -9.03 -17.42
C GLN A 107 -5.91 -8.23 -16.16
N VAL A 108 -5.32 -8.92 -15.19
CA VAL A 108 -4.73 -8.29 -14.03
C VAL A 108 -3.25 -8.03 -14.33
N PRO A 109 -2.75 -6.79 -14.18
CA PRO A 109 -1.35 -6.48 -14.44
C PRO A 109 -0.46 -7.26 -13.48
N LEU A 110 0.71 -7.69 -13.98
CA LEU A 110 1.75 -8.31 -13.17
C LEU A 110 3.03 -7.49 -13.25
N LEU A 111 3.72 -7.36 -12.14
CA LEU A 111 4.99 -6.67 -12.00
C LEU A 111 6.12 -7.70 -12.00
N ARG A 112 6.99 -7.64 -13.03
CA ARG A 112 8.18 -8.47 -13.10
C ARG A 112 9.32 -7.83 -12.29
N GLN A 113 9.93 -8.62 -11.44
CA GLN A 113 11.11 -8.24 -10.68
C GLN A 113 12.40 -8.59 -11.47
N PRO A 114 13.57 -8.03 -11.08
CA PRO A 114 14.84 -8.35 -11.72
C PRO A 114 15.22 -9.84 -11.67
N ASP A 115 14.78 -10.57 -10.64
CA ASP A 115 14.97 -12.02 -10.48
C ASP A 115 13.98 -12.86 -11.30
N GLY A 116 13.11 -12.19 -12.09
CA GLY A 116 12.09 -12.84 -12.91
C GLY A 116 10.79 -13.16 -12.19
N SER A 117 10.72 -13.02 -10.87
CA SER A 117 9.49 -13.24 -10.10
C SER A 117 8.39 -12.23 -10.48
N LEU A 118 7.14 -12.67 -10.40
CA LEU A 118 5.96 -11.87 -10.74
C LEU A 118 5.13 -11.58 -9.49
N TYR A 119 4.71 -10.33 -9.34
CA TYR A 119 3.83 -9.91 -8.25
C TYR A 119 2.60 -9.19 -8.79
N GLN A 120 1.45 -9.50 -8.19
CA GLN A 120 0.19 -8.84 -8.51
C GLN A 120 0.08 -7.53 -7.71
N PRO A 121 -0.08 -6.35 -8.36
CA PRO A 121 -0.23 -5.10 -7.65
C PRO A 121 -1.58 -5.03 -6.93
N ILE A 122 -1.54 -4.55 -5.68
CA ILE A 122 -2.71 -4.19 -4.87
C ILE A 122 -2.48 -2.83 -4.24
N PHE A 123 -3.56 -2.10 -3.94
CA PHE A 123 -3.46 -0.71 -3.51
C PHE A 123 -4.25 -0.49 -2.22
N THR A 124 -3.66 0.28 -1.31
CA THR A 124 -4.28 0.64 -0.03
C THR A 124 -5.43 1.62 -0.18
N ASP A 125 -5.44 2.38 -1.27
CA ASP A 125 -6.40 3.46 -1.54
C ASP A 125 -6.41 3.84 -3.03
N MET A 126 -7.34 4.72 -3.41
CA MET A 126 -7.50 5.18 -4.80
C MET A 126 -6.35 6.07 -5.28
N ILE A 127 -5.60 6.70 -4.38
CA ILE A 127 -4.48 7.57 -4.75
C ILE A 127 -3.35 6.71 -5.29
N GLU A 128 -2.99 5.68 -4.55
CA GLU A 128 -1.96 4.73 -4.94
C GLU A 128 -2.33 3.98 -6.24
N PHE A 129 -3.61 3.62 -6.38
CA PHE A 129 -4.12 3.05 -7.63
C PHE A 129 -3.99 4.02 -8.80
N THR A 130 -4.41 5.28 -8.64
CA THR A 130 -4.34 6.29 -9.71
C THR A 130 -2.91 6.58 -10.12
N ARG A 131 -1.99 6.62 -9.15
CA ARG A 131 -0.55 6.77 -9.40
C ARG A 131 -0.01 5.61 -10.25
N PHE A 132 -0.47 4.40 -10.00
CA PHE A 132 -0.10 3.23 -10.78
C PHE A 132 -0.72 3.23 -12.19
N ALA A 133 -1.99 3.56 -12.28
CA ALA A 133 -2.74 3.52 -13.54
C ALA A 133 -2.22 4.53 -14.58
N GLN A 134 -1.62 5.66 -14.16
CA GLN A 134 -1.03 6.69 -15.06
C GLN A 134 -1.97 7.10 -16.19
N GLY A 135 -3.26 7.27 -15.90
CA GLY A 135 -4.28 7.64 -16.86
C GLY A 135 -4.81 6.49 -17.73
N LYS A 136 -4.29 5.27 -17.59
CA LYS A 136 -4.87 4.09 -18.27
C LYS A 136 -6.24 3.78 -17.70
N LYS A 137 -7.18 3.46 -18.56
CA LYS A 137 -8.51 3.01 -18.14
C LYS A 137 -8.41 1.60 -17.56
N MET A 138 -8.76 1.48 -16.30
CA MET A 138 -8.80 0.21 -15.58
C MET A 138 -10.06 0.14 -14.74
N LYS A 139 -10.67 -1.03 -14.66
CA LYS A 139 -11.71 -1.31 -13.68
C LYS A 139 -11.08 -1.60 -12.32
N THR A 140 -11.78 -1.32 -11.26
CA THR A 140 -11.32 -1.59 -9.89
C THR A 140 -12.27 -2.51 -9.16
N ALA A 141 -11.71 -3.39 -8.34
CA ALA A 141 -12.46 -4.23 -7.41
C ALA A 141 -11.90 -4.05 -5.99
N ALA A 142 -12.78 -4.04 -5.00
CA ALA A 142 -12.43 -4.03 -3.58
C ALA A 142 -12.35 -5.46 -3.07
N ILE A 143 -11.17 -5.89 -2.63
CA ILE A 143 -10.91 -7.27 -2.23
C ILE A 143 -10.37 -7.29 -0.80
N PRO A 144 -11.05 -7.93 0.16
CA PRO A 144 -10.51 -8.16 1.49
C PRO A 144 -9.24 -9.02 1.45
N ALA A 145 -8.34 -8.82 2.41
CA ALA A 145 -7.05 -9.52 2.47
C ALA A 145 -7.18 -11.05 2.44
N ASP A 146 -8.17 -11.60 3.14
CA ASP A 146 -8.44 -13.04 3.20
C ASP A 146 -8.86 -13.63 1.84
N LYS A 147 -9.36 -12.80 0.92
CA LYS A 147 -9.75 -13.19 -0.44
C LYS A 147 -8.64 -13.00 -1.49
N ILE A 148 -7.58 -12.31 -1.16
CA ILE A 148 -6.43 -12.11 -2.07
C ILE A 148 -5.88 -13.45 -2.61
N PRO A 149 -5.66 -14.50 -1.78
CA PRO A 149 -5.16 -15.79 -2.28
C PRO A 149 -6.07 -16.46 -3.31
N GLU A 150 -7.39 -16.19 -3.28
CA GLU A 150 -8.35 -16.77 -4.24
C GLU A 150 -8.27 -16.15 -5.62
N ILE A 151 -7.90 -14.85 -5.68
CA ILE A 151 -7.83 -14.07 -6.92
C ILE A 151 -6.40 -13.92 -7.45
N LEU A 152 -5.41 -14.46 -6.75
CA LEU A 152 -4.01 -14.37 -7.15
C LEU A 152 -3.82 -15.07 -8.50
N ILE A 153 -3.16 -14.38 -9.43
CA ILE A 153 -2.81 -14.96 -10.73
C ILE A 153 -1.85 -16.15 -10.51
N PRO A 154 -2.03 -17.28 -11.24
CA PRO A 154 -1.24 -18.50 -11.01
C PRO A 154 0.28 -18.30 -11.04
N ASP A 155 0.76 -17.42 -11.91
CA ASP A 155 2.19 -17.14 -12.09
C ASP A 155 2.74 -16.12 -11.09
N ALA A 156 1.87 -15.49 -10.29
CA ALA A 156 2.28 -14.53 -9.29
C ALA A 156 2.80 -15.24 -8.03
N LYS A 157 3.99 -14.85 -7.59
CA LYS A 157 4.60 -15.30 -6.33
C LYS A 157 3.87 -14.71 -5.11
N GLY A 158 3.17 -13.60 -5.31
CA GLY A 158 2.46 -12.88 -4.27
C GLY A 158 1.95 -11.54 -4.74
N VAL A 159 1.83 -10.59 -3.82
CA VAL A 159 1.34 -9.24 -4.10
C VAL A 159 2.40 -8.18 -3.85
N ALA A 160 2.32 -7.09 -4.62
CA ALA A 160 3.06 -5.85 -4.39
C ALA A 160 2.08 -4.78 -3.91
N ILE A 161 2.23 -4.33 -2.69
CA ILE A 161 1.42 -3.27 -2.09
C ILE A 161 2.00 -1.92 -2.51
N ASN A 162 1.19 -1.07 -3.13
CA ASN A 162 1.56 0.28 -3.56
C ASN A 162 2.90 0.33 -4.30
N PRO A 163 3.03 -0.31 -5.48
CA PRO A 163 4.32 -0.50 -6.15
C PRO A 163 5.03 0.79 -6.55
N PHE A 164 4.31 1.91 -6.72
CA PHE A 164 4.90 3.25 -6.98
C PHE A 164 4.95 4.14 -5.73
N GLY A 165 4.57 3.58 -4.58
CA GLY A 165 4.69 4.19 -3.27
C GLY A 165 5.68 3.41 -2.39
N VAL A 166 5.18 2.81 -1.31
CA VAL A 166 6.00 2.05 -0.33
C VAL A 166 6.58 0.75 -0.89
N ASN A 167 6.00 0.19 -1.95
CA ASN A 167 6.46 -0.99 -2.68
C ASN A 167 6.81 -2.20 -1.79
N VAL A 168 5.92 -2.57 -0.90
CA VAL A 168 6.08 -3.76 -0.06
C VAL A 168 5.64 -4.99 -0.82
N ARG A 169 6.49 -6.02 -0.85
CA ARG A 169 6.19 -7.31 -1.48
C ARG A 169 5.89 -8.36 -0.43
N LEU A 170 4.80 -9.08 -0.62
CA LEU A 170 4.39 -10.19 0.23
C LEU A 170 4.25 -11.45 -0.62
N ASP A 171 5.01 -12.49 -0.27
CA ASP A 171 4.87 -13.80 -0.86
C ASP A 171 3.58 -14.45 -0.31
N ILE A 172 2.68 -14.82 -1.21
CA ILE A 172 1.37 -15.37 -0.87
C ILE A 172 1.12 -16.61 -1.71
N THR A 173 0.84 -17.73 -1.06
CA THR A 173 0.45 -18.95 -1.76
C THR A 173 -1.00 -18.85 -2.22
N LYS A 174 -1.26 -19.16 -3.49
CA LYS A 174 -2.62 -19.23 -4.03
C LYS A 174 -3.44 -20.27 -3.26
N ALA A 175 -4.69 -19.90 -2.91
CA ALA A 175 -5.61 -20.85 -2.33
C ALA A 175 -5.95 -21.94 -3.37
N ASN A 176 -5.69 -23.19 -3.05
CA ASN A 176 -6.16 -24.33 -3.86
C ASN A 176 -7.69 -24.36 -3.77
N LYS A 177 -8.37 -24.08 -4.86
CA LYS A 177 -9.80 -24.40 -4.98
C LYS A 177 -9.91 -25.92 -4.95
N GLN A 178 -10.28 -26.48 -3.81
CA GLN A 178 -10.76 -27.87 -3.76
C GLN A 178 -11.94 -27.94 -4.72
N LYS A 179 -11.85 -28.77 -5.78
CA LYS A 179 -13.03 -29.14 -6.56
C LYS A 179 -14.02 -29.73 -5.57
N PRO A 180 -15.31 -29.34 -5.60
CA PRO A 180 -16.32 -30.07 -4.86
C PRO A 180 -16.23 -31.53 -5.34
N GLU A 181 -15.96 -32.45 -4.42
CA GLU A 181 -16.08 -33.88 -4.70
C GLU A 181 -17.52 -34.11 -5.14
N ASP A 182 -17.68 -34.64 -6.36
CA ASP A 182 -18.94 -35.15 -6.85
C ASP A 182 -19.41 -36.22 -5.87
N VAL A 183 -20.37 -35.88 -5.02
CA VAL A 183 -21.09 -36.83 -4.20
C VAL A 183 -21.96 -37.65 -5.16
N LYS A 184 -21.51 -38.88 -5.40
CA LYS A 184 -22.30 -39.87 -6.10
C LYS A 184 -23.44 -40.34 -5.23
#